data_cdb76667f08cafdcc160f7665985769e
#
_entry.id   cdb76667f08cafdcc160f7665985769e
#
_cell.length_a   1.000
_cell.length_b   1.000
_cell.length_c   1.000
_cell.angle_alpha   90.00
_cell.angle_beta   90.00
_cell.angle_gamma   90.00
#
_symmetry.space_group_name_H-M   'P 1'
#
loop_
_entity.id
_entity.type
_entity.pdbx_description
1 polymer ?
#
loop_
_entity_poly.entity_id
_entity_poly.type
_entity_poly.pdbx_seq_one_letter_code
_entity_poly.pdbx_strand_id
1 'polypeptide(L)'
;MTSLTIALALALAATPAAKQKAPNKAGKADACVACHQGTSPNIVADWKASRHATLGVGCTDCHGADHTTKDDAERAKLPNPDTCAQCHEAQVAGFKRGKHAFAWAAVKAMPTFHYQALAVREGLKGCGGCHKLGLKSEAEAKELKETAGGYGVASCDACHTRHLFSKAEARQPEACKTCHMGFDHPQWEMYDSSKHGVRNDLKRTKTIPETSAAPTCQTCHMQEGNHEVRTAWGFLAVRLPFPEGDKQWTDDRVTILQGLGVLDPAGKPTGRLEVVKAADVARLTQEAFDKERAKTLDTCTKCHGAGFAKEQLKQGDGLIRDLDHLMAEGIRVVAGLYQDGTLAKPANYASPFPDLLTFHDAPTPVEQKLFVMFLEHRMRAFQGAFHANPDYVTWYGWSEMQRDLTEIRAAADELRRAKKVDAQLEAAAKSKK
;
A
#
# COMPACT_ATOMS: atom_id res chain seq x y z
N MET A 1 -36.93 24.53 50.77
CA MET A 1 -36.64 24.27 49.37
C MET A 1 -35.41 23.40 49.31
N THR A 2 -35.62 22.11 49.20
CA THR A 2 -34.58 21.06 49.27
C THR A 2 -34.16 20.71 47.85
N SER A 3 -32.89 21.01 47.53
CA SER A 3 -32.28 20.64 46.25
C SER A 3 -31.86 19.16 46.28
N LEU A 4 -32.42 18.39 45.36
CA LEU A 4 -32.12 16.98 45.16
C LEU A 4 -30.98 16.87 44.09
N THR A 5 -29.80 16.52 44.53
CA THR A 5 -28.67 16.20 43.62
C THR A 5 -28.74 14.74 43.18
N ILE A 6 -29.04 14.51 41.92
CA ILE A 6 -28.99 13.17 41.31
C ILE A 6 -27.56 12.91 40.86
N ALA A 7 -26.87 12.00 41.53
CA ALA A 7 -25.58 11.47 41.07
C ALA A 7 -25.78 10.39 40.03
N LEU A 8 -25.38 10.65 38.79
CA LEU A 8 -25.39 9.69 37.69
C LEU A 8 -24.13 8.83 37.77
N ALA A 9 -24.27 7.59 38.23
CA ALA A 9 -23.15 6.63 38.23
C ALA A 9 -22.99 6.05 36.82
N LEU A 10 -21.91 6.44 36.10
CA LEU A 10 -21.49 5.77 34.88
C LEU A 10 -20.92 4.38 35.25
N ALA A 11 -21.64 3.33 34.94
CA ALA A 11 -21.08 1.98 34.95
C ALA A 11 -20.18 1.79 33.74
N LEU A 12 -18.86 1.77 33.95
CA LEU A 12 -17.89 1.30 32.97
C LEU A 12 -18.10 -0.21 32.77
N ALA A 13 -18.70 -0.59 31.65
CA ALA A 13 -18.78 -1.98 31.22
C ALA A 13 -17.36 -2.47 30.88
N ALA A 14 -16.78 -3.28 31.73
CA ALA A 14 -15.53 -3.99 31.45
C ALA A 14 -15.78 -4.98 30.31
N THR A 15 -15.07 -4.80 29.21
CA THR A 15 -15.01 -5.80 28.14
C THR A 15 -14.47 -7.11 28.69
N PRO A 16 -15.13 -8.26 28.42
CA PRO A 16 -14.65 -9.54 28.93
C PRO A 16 -13.27 -9.86 28.33
N ALA A 17 -12.31 -10.10 29.22
CA ALA A 17 -10.99 -10.59 28.83
C ALA A 17 -11.14 -11.92 28.09
N ALA A 18 -10.65 -11.98 26.84
CA ALA A 18 -10.62 -13.21 26.07
C ALA A 18 -9.95 -14.33 26.89
N LYS A 19 -10.59 -15.48 26.97
CA LYS A 19 -10.04 -16.67 27.64
C LYS A 19 -8.74 -17.09 26.94
N GLN A 20 -7.61 -16.75 27.51
CA GLN A 20 -6.31 -17.24 27.07
C GLN A 20 -6.28 -18.77 27.29
N LYS A 21 -6.04 -19.51 26.20
CA LYS A 21 -5.82 -20.94 26.26
C LYS A 21 -4.50 -21.16 27.02
N ALA A 22 -4.54 -22.00 28.07
CA ALA A 22 -3.37 -22.28 28.86
C ALA A 22 -2.24 -22.89 27.99
N PRO A 23 -0.99 -22.42 28.11
CA PRO A 23 0.13 -22.90 27.31
C PRO A 23 0.37 -24.40 27.54
N ASN A 24 0.77 -25.10 26.48
CA ASN A 24 1.12 -26.51 26.50
C ASN A 24 2.37 -26.71 27.38
N LYS A 25 2.40 -27.79 28.20
CA LYS A 25 3.47 -28.04 29.18
C LYS A 25 4.87 -28.07 28.53
N ALA A 26 5.84 -27.48 29.20
CA ALA A 26 7.22 -27.17 28.80
C ALA A 26 8.09 -28.33 28.22
N GLY A 27 7.66 -29.56 28.22
CA GLY A 27 8.53 -30.70 27.86
C GLY A 27 8.81 -30.92 26.37
N LYS A 28 8.05 -30.34 25.46
CA LYS A 28 8.24 -30.48 23.99
C LYS A 28 9.06 -29.36 23.37
N ALA A 29 9.17 -28.20 24.00
CA ALA A 29 10.02 -27.11 23.53
C ALA A 29 11.50 -27.45 23.60
N ASP A 30 11.92 -28.28 24.58
CA ASP A 30 13.30 -28.62 24.83
C ASP A 30 13.94 -29.44 23.70
N ALA A 31 13.20 -30.34 23.05
CA ALA A 31 13.72 -31.16 21.95
C ALA A 31 13.94 -30.29 20.67
N CYS A 32 13.03 -29.39 20.34
CA CYS A 32 13.19 -28.45 19.21
C CYS A 32 14.41 -27.54 19.44
N VAL A 33 14.50 -26.97 20.66
CA VAL A 33 15.61 -26.10 21.06
C VAL A 33 16.94 -26.83 21.00
N ALA A 34 17.00 -28.08 21.48
CA ALA A 34 18.26 -28.87 21.49
C ALA A 34 18.80 -29.12 20.07
N CYS A 35 17.92 -29.42 19.11
CA CYS A 35 18.31 -29.61 17.72
C CYS A 35 18.66 -28.28 17.05
N HIS A 36 17.73 -27.28 17.12
CA HIS A 36 17.87 -26.01 16.44
C HIS A 36 18.95 -25.10 17.03
N GLN A 37 19.40 -25.31 18.26
CA GLN A 37 20.57 -24.64 18.82
C GLN A 37 21.84 -24.92 18.01
N GLY A 38 21.92 -26.08 17.35
CA GLY A 38 23.06 -26.46 16.49
C GLY A 38 22.85 -26.04 15.02
N THR A 39 21.62 -26.06 14.53
CA THR A 39 21.32 -25.83 13.10
C THR A 39 20.84 -24.42 12.77
N SER A 40 20.18 -23.74 13.71
CA SER A 40 19.59 -22.43 13.54
C SER A 40 19.65 -21.58 14.82
N PRO A 41 20.86 -21.34 15.36
CA PRO A 41 21.05 -20.78 16.70
C PRO A 41 20.38 -19.43 16.92
N ASN A 42 20.32 -18.58 15.88
CA ASN A 42 19.68 -17.25 15.97
C ASN A 42 18.16 -17.34 16.16
N ILE A 43 17.49 -18.33 15.54
CA ILE A 43 16.07 -18.59 15.75
C ILE A 43 15.78 -18.91 17.20
N VAL A 44 16.62 -19.75 17.81
CA VAL A 44 16.50 -20.12 19.21
C VAL A 44 16.80 -18.95 20.14
N ALA A 45 17.80 -18.12 19.81
CA ALA A 45 18.17 -16.95 20.60
C ALA A 45 17.04 -15.92 20.59
N ASP A 46 16.48 -15.60 19.42
CA ASP A 46 15.37 -14.67 19.27
C ASP A 46 14.11 -15.15 20.00
N TRP A 47 13.77 -16.44 19.85
CA TRP A 47 12.65 -17.02 20.59
C TRP A 47 12.86 -16.94 22.10
N LYS A 48 14.04 -17.30 22.62
CA LYS A 48 14.34 -17.21 24.06
C LYS A 48 14.20 -15.78 24.60
N ALA A 49 14.55 -14.77 23.79
CA ALA A 49 14.41 -13.36 24.12
C ALA A 49 12.96 -12.84 23.98
N SER A 50 12.07 -13.61 23.36
CA SER A 50 10.69 -13.19 23.08
C SER A 50 9.76 -13.27 24.30
N ARG A 51 8.66 -12.52 24.26
CA ARG A 51 7.56 -12.65 25.21
C ARG A 51 6.87 -14.02 25.11
N HIS A 52 6.89 -14.65 23.93
CA HIS A 52 6.32 -15.97 23.73
C HIS A 52 7.02 -17.01 24.61
N ALA A 53 8.36 -17.05 24.60
CA ALA A 53 9.09 -17.95 25.48
C ALA A 53 8.82 -17.68 26.96
N THR A 54 8.77 -16.40 27.38
CA THR A 54 8.46 -16.00 28.76
C THR A 54 7.08 -16.48 29.21
N LEU A 55 6.11 -16.55 28.30
CA LEU A 55 4.74 -16.96 28.55
C LEU A 55 4.51 -18.47 28.29
N GLY A 56 5.57 -19.25 28.00
CA GLY A 56 5.49 -20.68 27.77
C GLY A 56 4.92 -21.08 26.39
N VAL A 57 4.87 -20.15 25.42
CA VAL A 57 4.50 -20.44 24.03
C VAL A 57 5.73 -21.02 23.33
N GLY A 58 5.68 -22.30 22.98
CA GLY A 58 6.80 -23.02 22.39
C GLY A 58 6.74 -23.13 20.87
N CYS A 59 7.77 -23.74 20.30
CA CYS A 59 7.88 -23.93 18.84
C CYS A 59 6.68 -24.68 18.26
N THR A 60 6.20 -25.71 18.99
CA THR A 60 5.09 -26.57 18.54
C THR A 60 3.72 -25.85 18.51
N ASP A 61 3.54 -24.78 19.26
CA ASP A 61 2.30 -24.01 19.25
C ASP A 61 2.07 -23.29 17.89
N CYS A 62 3.18 -23.01 17.18
CA CYS A 62 3.17 -22.38 15.87
C CYS A 62 3.44 -23.38 14.74
N HIS A 63 4.44 -24.26 14.89
CA HIS A 63 4.96 -25.15 13.85
C HIS A 63 4.38 -26.56 13.86
N GLY A 64 3.53 -26.89 14.85
CA GLY A 64 3.04 -28.25 15.06
C GLY A 64 4.10 -29.18 15.65
N ALA A 65 3.75 -30.46 15.79
CA ALA A 65 4.62 -31.47 16.41
C ALA A 65 5.02 -32.60 15.46
N ASP A 66 4.73 -32.45 14.17
CA ASP A 66 4.88 -33.51 13.17
C ASP A 66 6.32 -33.60 12.60
N HIS A 67 7.12 -32.54 12.79
CA HIS A 67 8.54 -32.48 12.48
C HIS A 67 9.35 -32.90 13.70
N THR A 68 10.14 -33.98 13.59
CA THR A 68 10.88 -34.54 14.68
C THR A 68 12.36 -34.87 14.35
N THR A 69 12.69 -34.94 13.04
CA THR A 69 14.03 -35.23 12.54
C THR A 69 14.39 -34.28 11.38
N LYS A 70 15.67 -34.29 10.98
CA LYS A 70 16.11 -33.51 9.80
C LYS A 70 15.46 -33.98 8.49
N ASP A 71 15.00 -35.22 8.42
CA ASP A 71 14.51 -35.87 7.21
C ASP A 71 13.00 -35.67 7.02
N ASP A 72 12.31 -35.04 7.98
CA ASP A 72 10.89 -34.72 7.94
C ASP A 72 10.58 -33.20 8.11
N ALA A 73 11.57 -32.37 7.76
CA ALA A 73 11.47 -30.91 7.91
C ALA A 73 10.25 -30.29 7.18
N GLU A 74 9.82 -30.90 6.07
CA GLU A 74 8.64 -30.50 5.30
C GLU A 74 7.32 -30.67 6.08
N ARG A 75 7.31 -31.47 7.18
CA ARG A 75 6.13 -31.64 8.03
C ARG A 75 5.93 -30.48 9.01
N ALA A 76 6.96 -29.65 9.22
CA ALA A 76 6.79 -28.44 10.02
C ALA A 76 5.72 -27.54 9.39
N LYS A 77 4.72 -27.16 10.19
CA LYS A 77 3.68 -26.23 9.75
C LYS A 77 4.26 -24.84 9.58
N LEU A 78 3.87 -24.17 8.51
CA LEU A 78 4.13 -22.75 8.36
C LEU A 78 3.02 -21.98 9.04
N PRO A 79 3.32 -21.14 10.05
CA PRO A 79 2.31 -20.32 10.69
C PRO A 79 1.66 -19.38 9.67
N ASN A 80 0.36 -19.19 9.81
CA ASN A 80 -0.43 -18.23 9.07
C ASN A 80 -1.18 -17.31 10.06
N PRO A 81 -1.94 -16.31 9.61
CA PRO A 81 -2.68 -15.44 10.51
C PRO A 81 -3.63 -16.19 11.45
N ASP A 82 -4.22 -17.31 11.02
CA ASP A 82 -5.14 -18.10 11.87
C ASP A 82 -4.41 -18.82 13.01
N THR A 83 -3.13 -19.18 12.80
CA THR A 83 -2.26 -19.65 13.88
C THR A 83 -2.12 -18.58 14.97
N CYS A 84 -1.90 -17.33 14.57
CA CYS A 84 -1.79 -16.19 15.49
C CYS A 84 -3.13 -15.88 16.18
N ALA A 85 -4.25 -16.05 15.48
CA ALA A 85 -5.60 -15.79 15.98
C ALA A 85 -5.98 -16.61 17.21
N GLN A 86 -5.34 -17.75 17.44
CA GLN A 86 -5.59 -18.58 18.63
C GLN A 86 -5.38 -17.81 19.95
N CYS A 87 -4.52 -16.79 19.95
CA CYS A 87 -4.24 -15.94 21.09
C CYS A 87 -4.41 -14.44 20.78
N HIS A 88 -4.27 -14.03 19.53
CA HIS A 88 -4.30 -12.64 19.04
C HIS A 88 -5.51 -12.35 18.13
N GLU A 89 -6.71 -12.84 18.55
CA GLU A 89 -7.93 -12.77 17.76
C GLU A 89 -8.27 -11.35 17.27
N ALA A 90 -8.22 -10.36 18.17
CA ALA A 90 -8.56 -8.97 17.84
C ALA A 90 -7.60 -8.35 16.80
N GLN A 91 -6.29 -8.62 16.92
CA GLN A 91 -5.27 -8.13 16.00
C GLN A 91 -5.44 -8.77 14.62
N VAL A 92 -5.66 -10.08 14.57
CA VAL A 92 -5.88 -10.80 13.30
C VAL A 92 -7.20 -10.35 12.65
N ALA A 93 -8.27 -10.19 13.41
CA ALA A 93 -9.52 -9.65 12.89
C ALA A 93 -9.38 -8.24 12.34
N GLY A 94 -8.63 -7.37 13.02
CA GLY A 94 -8.26 -6.04 12.52
C GLY A 94 -7.45 -6.11 11.23
N PHE A 95 -6.40 -6.94 11.19
CA PHE A 95 -5.59 -7.15 10.01
C PHE A 95 -6.42 -7.62 8.80
N LYS A 96 -7.31 -8.61 8.99
CA LYS A 96 -8.19 -9.13 7.93
C LYS A 96 -9.14 -8.07 7.35
N ARG A 97 -9.51 -7.04 8.12
CA ARG A 97 -10.30 -5.90 7.62
C ARG A 97 -9.45 -4.77 7.02
N GLY A 98 -8.14 -4.76 7.30
CA GLY A 98 -7.21 -3.73 6.82
C GLY A 98 -6.72 -3.96 5.40
N LYS A 99 -6.06 -2.94 4.84
CA LYS A 99 -5.52 -2.97 3.47
C LYS A 99 -4.42 -4.00 3.28
N HIS A 100 -3.61 -4.25 4.28
CA HIS A 100 -2.53 -5.23 4.20
C HIS A 100 -3.02 -6.65 3.91
N ALA A 101 -4.21 -7.02 4.41
CA ALA A 101 -4.81 -8.33 4.11
C ALA A 101 -5.09 -8.55 2.61
N PHE A 102 -5.38 -7.48 1.89
CA PHE A 102 -5.70 -7.53 0.45
C PHE A 102 -4.46 -7.37 -0.45
N ALA A 103 -3.29 -7.12 0.11
CA ALA A 103 -2.10 -6.78 -0.68
C ALA A 103 -1.75 -7.85 -1.73
N TRP A 104 -1.84 -9.14 -1.38
CA TRP A 104 -1.59 -10.25 -2.31
C TRP A 104 -2.63 -10.33 -3.44
N ALA A 105 -3.91 -10.23 -3.10
CA ALA A 105 -5.00 -10.23 -4.06
C ALA A 105 -4.95 -8.99 -4.97
N ALA A 106 -4.64 -7.83 -4.42
CA ALA A 106 -4.55 -6.58 -5.18
C ALA A 106 -3.45 -6.63 -6.24
N VAL A 107 -2.27 -7.15 -5.92
CA VAL A 107 -1.17 -7.29 -6.88
C VAL A 107 -1.51 -8.29 -7.99
N LYS A 108 -2.11 -9.42 -7.64
CA LYS A 108 -2.51 -10.45 -8.63
C LYS A 108 -3.60 -9.97 -9.58
N ALA A 109 -4.40 -9.01 -9.17
CA ALA A 109 -5.46 -8.44 -9.99
C ALA A 109 -4.94 -7.43 -11.03
N MET A 110 -3.69 -7.01 -10.96
CA MET A 110 -3.09 -6.11 -11.94
C MET A 110 -2.78 -6.86 -13.25
N PRO A 111 -3.23 -6.36 -14.43
CA PRO A 111 -3.05 -7.06 -15.71
C PRO A 111 -1.60 -7.40 -16.03
N THR A 112 -0.70 -6.46 -15.81
CA THR A 112 0.74 -6.62 -16.08
C THR A 112 1.44 -7.60 -15.16
N PHE A 113 0.85 -7.88 -14.02
CA PHE A 113 1.40 -8.83 -13.07
C PHE A 113 1.40 -10.28 -13.61
N HIS A 114 0.45 -10.61 -14.47
CA HIS A 114 0.37 -11.94 -15.09
C HIS A 114 1.48 -12.20 -16.09
N TYR A 115 2.08 -11.16 -16.66
CA TYR A 115 3.22 -11.26 -17.58
C TYR A 115 4.56 -11.31 -16.84
N GLN A 116 4.59 -10.87 -15.59
CA GLN A 116 5.78 -10.89 -14.74
C GLN A 116 5.74 -12.08 -13.79
N ALA A 117 5.88 -13.31 -14.32
CA ALA A 117 5.94 -14.53 -13.52
C ALA A 117 6.99 -14.45 -12.38
N LEU A 118 8.02 -13.65 -12.57
CA LEU A 118 9.10 -13.36 -11.63
C LEU A 118 8.63 -12.57 -10.40
N ALA A 119 7.70 -11.64 -10.54
CA ALA A 119 7.30 -10.75 -9.46
C ALA A 119 6.48 -11.46 -8.35
N VAL A 120 5.78 -12.53 -8.71
CA VAL A 120 4.97 -13.32 -7.76
C VAL A 120 5.74 -14.51 -7.24
N ARG A 121 6.35 -15.30 -8.14
CA ARG A 121 6.93 -16.60 -7.81
C ARG A 121 8.26 -16.50 -7.10
N GLU A 122 9.07 -15.48 -7.41
CA GLU A 122 10.42 -15.36 -6.88
C GLU A 122 10.52 -14.52 -5.59
N GLY A 123 9.41 -14.23 -4.93
CA GLY A 123 9.27 -13.67 -3.57
C GLY A 123 10.13 -12.47 -3.19
N LEU A 124 11.38 -12.46 -3.56
CA LEU A 124 12.36 -11.40 -3.28
C LEU A 124 12.53 -10.41 -4.44
N LYS A 125 11.95 -10.70 -5.61
CA LYS A 125 12.01 -9.85 -6.78
C LYS A 125 10.64 -9.28 -7.11
N GLY A 126 10.58 -8.01 -7.45
CA GLY A 126 9.35 -7.33 -7.85
C GLY A 126 8.30 -7.16 -6.74
N CYS A 127 7.07 -6.91 -7.14
CA CYS A 127 5.95 -6.54 -6.26
C CYS A 127 5.64 -7.56 -5.17
N GLY A 128 5.80 -8.85 -5.46
CA GLY A 128 5.59 -9.95 -4.50
C GLY A 128 6.47 -9.87 -3.26
N GLY A 129 7.65 -9.24 -3.37
CA GLY A 129 8.57 -9.04 -2.24
C GLY A 129 7.93 -8.29 -1.06
N CYS A 130 7.07 -7.30 -1.34
CA CYS A 130 6.34 -6.51 -0.34
C CYS A 130 4.90 -7.01 -0.17
N HIS A 131 4.19 -7.27 -1.27
CA HIS A 131 2.77 -7.64 -1.25
C HIS A 131 2.48 -9.04 -0.68
N LYS A 132 3.50 -9.86 -0.47
CA LYS A 132 3.40 -11.19 0.17
C LYS A 132 2.77 -11.19 1.57
N LEU A 133 2.74 -10.04 2.26
CA LEU A 133 2.07 -9.98 3.57
C LEU A 133 0.54 -10.16 3.48
N GLY A 134 -0.06 -10.03 2.29
CA GLY A 134 -1.49 -10.25 2.09
C GLY A 134 -1.92 -11.70 2.36
N LEU A 135 -3.20 -11.88 2.63
CA LEU A 135 -3.81 -13.19 2.83
C LEU A 135 -3.67 -14.06 1.57
N LYS A 136 -3.47 -15.34 1.79
CA LYS A 136 -3.32 -16.36 0.74
C LYS A 136 -4.28 -17.50 0.97
N SER A 137 -4.74 -18.12 -0.11
CA SER A 137 -5.44 -19.40 -0.07
C SER A 137 -4.50 -20.53 0.37
N GLU A 138 -5.06 -21.66 0.76
CA GLU A 138 -4.28 -22.85 1.12
C GLU A 138 -3.40 -23.34 -0.04
N ALA A 139 -3.92 -23.27 -1.28
CA ALA A 139 -3.19 -23.65 -2.48
C ALA A 139 -1.96 -22.74 -2.71
N GLU A 140 -2.12 -21.42 -2.58
CA GLU A 140 -1.03 -20.45 -2.70
C GLU A 140 0.00 -20.60 -1.56
N ALA A 141 -0.46 -20.86 -0.36
CA ALA A 141 0.43 -21.11 0.78
C ALA A 141 1.27 -22.39 0.56
N LYS A 142 0.66 -23.45 -0.01
CA LYS A 142 1.35 -24.69 -0.38
C LYS A 142 2.38 -24.42 -1.48
N GLU A 143 2.01 -23.75 -2.55
CA GLU A 143 2.94 -23.39 -3.64
C GLU A 143 4.13 -22.60 -3.12
N LEU A 144 3.91 -21.59 -2.25
CA LEU A 144 4.99 -20.81 -1.65
C LEU A 144 5.88 -21.64 -0.72
N LYS A 145 5.34 -22.65 -0.05
CA LYS A 145 6.12 -23.58 0.75
C LYS A 145 7.09 -24.39 -0.13
N GLU A 146 6.61 -24.86 -1.25
CA GLU A 146 7.37 -25.69 -2.19
C GLU A 146 8.41 -24.88 -3.00
N THR A 147 8.06 -23.66 -3.42
CA THR A 147 8.88 -22.85 -4.35
C THR A 147 9.72 -21.78 -3.68
N ALA A 148 9.32 -21.28 -2.52
CA ALA A 148 9.95 -20.13 -1.84
C ALA A 148 10.16 -20.35 -0.34
N GLY A 149 10.19 -21.60 0.14
CA GLY A 149 10.37 -21.94 1.57
C GLY A 149 9.27 -21.36 2.47
N GLY A 150 8.09 -21.03 1.92
CA GLY A 150 6.98 -20.48 2.66
C GLY A 150 7.13 -19.01 3.09
N TYR A 151 8.06 -18.30 2.48
CA TYR A 151 8.30 -16.89 2.81
C TYR A 151 7.05 -16.04 2.61
N GLY A 152 6.63 -15.31 3.66
CA GLY A 152 5.46 -14.42 3.65
C GLY A 152 4.12 -15.10 3.93
N VAL A 153 4.08 -16.40 4.25
CA VAL A 153 2.80 -17.08 4.58
C VAL A 153 2.24 -16.59 5.92
N ALA A 154 3.09 -16.27 6.89
CA ALA A 154 2.66 -15.80 8.20
C ALA A 154 2.04 -14.40 8.20
N SER A 155 2.35 -13.56 7.22
CA SER A 155 1.88 -12.17 7.10
C SER A 155 2.28 -11.25 8.27
N CYS A 156 2.05 -11.66 9.51
CA CYS A 156 2.34 -10.89 10.73
C CYS A 156 3.84 -10.66 10.93
N ASP A 157 4.68 -11.57 10.45
CA ASP A 157 6.14 -11.51 10.53
C ASP A 157 6.78 -10.45 9.62
N ALA A 158 5.99 -9.80 8.77
CA ALA A 158 6.44 -8.64 8.00
C ALA A 158 6.75 -7.42 8.89
N CYS A 159 6.04 -7.30 10.03
CA CYS A 159 6.21 -6.20 10.99
C CYS A 159 6.73 -6.71 12.34
N HIS A 160 6.36 -7.90 12.75
CA HIS A 160 6.80 -8.56 13.98
C HIS A 160 7.86 -9.60 13.65
N THR A 161 9.12 -9.14 13.49
CA THR A 161 10.19 -10.02 13.01
C THR A 161 10.29 -11.30 13.85
N ARG A 162 10.19 -12.42 13.18
CA ARG A 162 10.32 -13.74 13.80
C ARG A 162 11.81 -14.00 14.11
N HIS A 163 12.15 -14.59 15.25
CA HIS A 163 11.27 -15.23 16.22
C HIS A 163 11.17 -14.42 17.51
N LEU A 164 11.70 -13.18 17.48
CA LEU A 164 11.62 -12.24 18.61
C LEU A 164 10.17 -11.74 18.80
N PHE A 165 9.44 -11.49 17.71
CA PHE A 165 8.08 -10.93 17.69
C PHE A 165 7.94 -9.68 18.55
N SER A 166 8.94 -8.80 18.48
CA SER A 166 9.04 -7.61 19.32
C SER A 166 7.94 -6.59 19.00
N LYS A 167 7.15 -6.26 20.03
CA LYS A 167 6.21 -5.12 19.95
C LYS A 167 6.94 -3.79 19.90
N ALA A 168 8.11 -3.70 20.53
CA ALA A 168 8.94 -2.49 20.51
C ALA A 168 9.46 -2.22 19.09
N GLU A 169 9.95 -3.24 18.41
CA GLU A 169 10.37 -3.18 17.01
C GLU A 169 9.21 -2.78 16.08
N ALA A 170 8.08 -3.49 16.16
CA ALA A 170 6.91 -3.22 15.34
C ALA A 170 6.30 -1.81 15.54
N ARG A 171 6.65 -1.12 16.62
CA ARG A 171 6.26 0.27 16.90
C ARG A 171 7.21 1.32 16.35
N GLN A 172 8.38 0.90 15.83
CA GLN A 172 9.28 1.83 15.18
C GLN A 172 8.84 2.07 13.73
N PRO A 173 9.02 3.29 13.20
CA PRO A 173 8.72 3.57 11.79
C PRO A 173 9.48 2.66 10.83
N GLU A 174 10.66 2.18 11.21
CA GLU A 174 11.52 1.27 10.46
C GLU A 174 10.84 -0.05 10.11
N ALA A 175 9.89 -0.52 10.92
CA ALA A 175 9.10 -1.71 10.60
C ALA A 175 8.25 -1.56 9.32
N CYS A 176 7.92 -0.31 8.94
CA CYS A 176 7.18 0.01 7.73
C CYS A 176 8.09 0.22 6.51
N LYS A 177 9.31 0.70 6.77
CA LYS A 177 10.31 1.10 5.77
C LYS A 177 10.60 0.00 4.75
N THR A 178 10.65 -1.26 5.16
CA THR A 178 11.02 -2.39 4.28
C THR A 178 10.12 -2.54 3.06
N CYS A 179 8.90 -1.98 3.10
CA CYS A 179 7.93 -2.03 2.01
C CYS A 179 7.47 -0.63 1.57
N HIS A 180 7.44 0.34 2.48
CA HIS A 180 6.97 1.70 2.20
C HIS A 180 8.13 2.65 1.91
N MET A 181 8.91 2.33 0.87
CA MET A 181 10.02 3.11 0.35
C MET A 181 10.13 2.96 -1.17
N GLY A 182 10.89 3.83 -1.80
CA GLY A 182 11.19 3.73 -3.23
C GLY A 182 10.32 4.65 -4.09
N PHE A 183 10.24 4.37 -5.40
CA PHE A 183 9.71 5.32 -6.37
C PHE A 183 8.19 5.52 -6.29
N ASP A 184 7.45 4.47 -6.01
CA ASP A 184 5.97 4.45 -5.99
C ASP A 184 5.35 4.47 -4.60
N HIS A 185 6.13 4.12 -3.58
CA HIS A 185 5.72 4.05 -2.17
C HIS A 185 6.68 4.79 -1.23
N PRO A 186 7.09 6.04 -1.50
CA PRO A 186 8.14 6.74 -0.75
C PRO A 186 7.65 7.31 0.60
N GLN A 187 6.75 6.60 1.30
CA GLN A 187 6.20 7.09 2.57
C GLN A 187 7.28 7.20 3.65
N TRP A 188 8.29 6.32 3.63
CA TRP A 188 9.42 6.44 4.54
C TRP A 188 10.18 7.74 4.33
N GLU A 189 10.60 8.02 3.10
CA GLU A 189 11.39 9.20 2.74
C GLU A 189 10.61 10.48 3.05
N MET A 190 9.31 10.49 2.78
CA MET A 190 8.42 11.61 3.09
C MET A 190 8.26 11.83 4.59
N TYR A 191 8.08 10.74 5.35
CA TYR A 191 7.96 10.82 6.80
C TYR A 191 9.28 11.24 7.43
N ASP A 192 10.39 10.60 7.11
CA ASP A 192 11.71 10.80 7.71
C ASP A 192 12.18 12.26 7.57
N SER A 193 12.00 12.85 6.38
CA SER A 193 12.33 14.25 6.12
C SER A 193 11.22 15.24 6.52
N SER A 194 10.05 14.78 6.95
CA SER A 194 8.97 15.63 7.45
C SER A 194 9.24 16.14 8.85
N LYS A 195 8.49 17.18 9.28
CA LYS A 195 8.57 17.66 10.67
C LYS A 195 8.20 16.58 11.69
N HIS A 196 7.32 15.65 11.35
CA HIS A 196 6.95 14.53 12.20
C HIS A 196 8.11 13.55 12.38
N GLY A 197 8.77 13.15 11.28
CA GLY A 197 9.92 12.26 11.32
C GLY A 197 11.11 12.86 12.05
N VAL A 198 11.47 14.11 11.71
CA VAL A 198 12.54 14.85 12.41
C VAL A 198 12.29 14.91 13.92
N ARG A 199 11.05 15.15 14.35
CA ARG A 199 10.74 15.15 15.80
C ARG A 199 10.88 13.77 16.43
N ASN A 200 10.52 12.71 15.70
CA ASN A 200 10.72 11.34 16.17
C ASN A 200 12.21 11.03 16.36
N ASP A 201 13.03 11.46 15.42
CA ASP A 201 14.48 11.28 15.47
C ASP A 201 15.13 12.04 16.65
N LEU A 202 14.74 13.31 16.84
CA LEU A 202 15.19 14.13 17.97
C LEU A 202 14.77 13.53 19.33
N LYS A 203 13.61 12.88 19.40
CA LYS A 203 13.16 12.19 20.62
C LYS A 203 13.97 10.91 20.84
N ARG A 204 14.16 10.10 19.81
CA ARG A 204 14.95 8.87 19.85
C ARG A 204 16.40 9.12 20.26
N THR A 205 16.99 10.21 19.78
CA THR A 205 18.34 10.67 20.16
C THR A 205 18.40 11.44 21.48
N LYS A 206 17.26 11.53 22.20
CA LYS A 206 17.14 12.26 23.47
C LYS A 206 17.48 13.76 23.39
N THR A 207 17.40 14.35 22.19
CA THR A 207 17.62 15.80 21.98
C THR A 207 16.42 16.62 22.45
N ILE A 208 15.22 16.05 22.42
CA ILE A 208 14.01 16.64 23.00
C ILE A 208 13.46 15.74 24.11
N PRO A 209 12.70 16.28 25.08
CA PRO A 209 12.15 15.52 26.20
C PRO A 209 11.32 14.31 25.74
N GLU A 210 11.35 13.22 26.53
CA GLU A 210 10.58 12.01 26.30
C GLU A 210 9.06 12.26 26.25
N THR A 211 8.60 13.30 26.94
CA THR A 211 7.21 13.76 26.96
C THR A 211 6.79 14.49 25.67
N SER A 212 7.73 14.84 24.79
CA SER A 212 7.43 15.57 23.56
C SER A 212 6.63 14.72 22.58
N ALA A 213 5.63 15.32 21.93
CA ALA A 213 4.90 14.67 20.84
C ALA A 213 5.85 14.42 19.67
N ALA A 214 5.96 13.16 19.26
CA ALA A 214 6.80 12.70 18.17
C ALA A 214 6.10 11.50 17.51
N PRO A 215 5.11 11.76 16.62
CA PRO A 215 4.30 10.72 16.03
C PRO A 215 5.12 9.84 15.07
N THR A 216 4.85 8.52 15.11
CA THR A 216 5.38 7.53 14.18
C THR A 216 4.31 7.16 13.17
N CYS A 217 4.65 6.31 12.18
CA CYS A 217 3.68 5.75 11.25
C CYS A 217 2.49 5.10 12.00
N GLN A 218 2.80 4.33 13.04
CA GLN A 218 1.81 3.61 13.84
C GLN A 218 0.90 4.55 14.64
N THR A 219 1.38 5.74 15.01
CA THR A 219 0.56 6.75 15.71
C THR A 219 -0.63 7.19 14.86
N CYS A 220 -0.45 7.29 13.54
CA CYS A 220 -1.48 7.70 12.61
C CYS A 220 -2.24 6.52 12.01
N HIS A 221 -1.55 5.44 11.63
CA HIS A 221 -2.12 4.34 10.87
C HIS A 221 -2.56 3.14 11.72
N MET A 222 -2.05 2.99 12.93
CA MET A 222 -2.32 1.85 13.84
C MET A 222 -2.59 2.32 15.27
N GLN A 223 -3.49 3.29 15.42
CA GLN A 223 -3.82 3.89 16.72
C GLN A 223 -4.18 2.82 17.74
N GLU A 224 -3.61 2.93 18.94
CA GLU A 224 -3.84 2.00 20.05
C GLU A 224 -3.56 0.52 19.73
N GLY A 225 -2.76 0.27 18.68
CA GLY A 225 -2.45 -1.08 18.22
C GLY A 225 -3.54 -1.69 17.33
N ASN A 226 -4.43 -0.88 16.77
CA ASN A 226 -5.40 -1.33 15.79
C ASN A 226 -4.68 -1.75 14.48
N HIS A 227 -4.94 -2.97 14.02
CA HIS A 227 -4.36 -3.54 12.82
C HIS A 227 -5.21 -3.32 11.55
N GLU A 228 -6.34 -2.63 11.66
CA GLU A 228 -7.18 -2.23 10.54
C GLU A 228 -6.61 -0.98 9.86
N VAL A 229 -5.52 -1.15 9.10
CA VAL A 229 -4.88 -0.04 8.39
C VAL A 229 -5.72 0.37 7.20
N ARG A 230 -6.24 1.61 7.23
CA ARG A 230 -7.05 2.22 6.16
C ARG A 230 -6.74 3.71 6.04
N THR A 231 -7.05 4.29 4.89
CA THR A 231 -6.94 5.74 4.63
C THR A 231 -8.18 6.26 3.92
N ALA A 232 -8.42 7.57 3.99
CA ALA A 232 -9.52 8.22 3.27
C ALA A 232 -9.31 8.16 1.75
N TRP A 233 -8.08 8.38 1.28
CA TRP A 233 -7.71 8.20 -0.11
C TRP A 233 -7.14 6.80 -0.33
N GLY A 234 -7.55 6.13 -1.42
CA GLY A 234 -6.92 4.89 -1.87
C GLY A 234 -5.50 5.13 -2.41
N PHE A 235 -4.75 4.05 -2.61
CA PHE A 235 -3.34 4.10 -3.06
C PHE A 235 -3.13 4.95 -4.31
N LEU A 236 -4.02 4.85 -5.31
CA LEU A 236 -3.91 5.59 -6.56
C LEU A 236 -4.50 7.01 -6.49
N ALA A 237 -4.81 7.52 -5.31
CA ALA A 237 -5.50 8.79 -5.10
C ALA A 237 -6.80 8.92 -5.92
N VAL A 238 -7.49 7.81 -6.09
CA VAL A 238 -8.76 7.74 -6.83
C VAL A 238 -9.91 7.53 -5.87
N ARG A 239 -11.01 8.25 -6.08
CA ARG A 239 -12.26 8.04 -5.36
C ARG A 239 -13.47 8.21 -6.29
N LEU A 240 -14.52 7.50 -5.94
CA LEU A 240 -15.87 7.66 -6.45
C LEU A 240 -16.81 7.90 -5.24
N PRO A 241 -17.88 8.65 -5.33
CA PRO A 241 -18.36 9.38 -6.49
C PRO A 241 -17.48 10.57 -6.83
N PHE A 242 -17.77 11.20 -7.98
CA PHE A 242 -17.09 12.40 -8.44
C PHE A 242 -17.41 13.60 -7.53
N PRO A 243 -16.53 14.62 -7.48
CA PRO A 243 -16.80 15.83 -6.72
C PRO A 243 -17.99 16.59 -7.33
N GLU A 244 -18.97 16.89 -6.50
CA GLU A 244 -20.12 17.68 -6.92
C GLU A 244 -19.72 19.13 -7.21
N GLY A 245 -20.31 19.73 -8.27
CA GLY A 245 -20.14 21.14 -8.60
C GLY A 245 -18.83 21.52 -9.29
N ASP A 246 -17.89 20.61 -9.48
CA ASP A 246 -16.64 20.84 -10.22
C ASP A 246 -16.59 19.96 -11.48
N LYS A 247 -17.12 20.51 -12.56
CA LYS A 247 -17.18 19.80 -13.84
C LYS A 247 -15.80 19.44 -14.38
N GLN A 248 -14.84 20.35 -14.30
CA GLN A 248 -13.50 20.10 -14.83
C GLN A 248 -12.82 18.96 -14.07
N TRP A 249 -12.85 19.01 -12.75
CA TRP A 249 -12.26 17.92 -11.95
C TRP A 249 -12.97 16.58 -12.20
N THR A 250 -14.29 16.60 -12.39
CA THR A 250 -15.04 15.40 -12.76
C THR A 250 -14.57 14.85 -14.10
N ASP A 251 -14.43 15.69 -15.13
CA ASP A 251 -13.95 15.27 -16.47
C ASP A 251 -12.51 14.73 -16.42
N ASP A 252 -11.64 15.35 -15.63
CA ASP A 252 -10.25 14.91 -15.43
C ASP A 252 -10.20 13.54 -14.72
N ARG A 253 -11.03 13.34 -13.71
CA ARG A 253 -11.13 12.04 -13.00
C ARG A 253 -11.72 10.95 -13.89
N VAL A 254 -12.72 11.24 -14.72
CA VAL A 254 -13.23 10.30 -15.72
C VAL A 254 -12.11 9.88 -16.66
N THR A 255 -11.30 10.82 -17.14
CA THR A 255 -10.15 10.55 -18.01
C THR A 255 -9.12 9.61 -17.32
N ILE A 256 -8.80 9.87 -16.05
CA ILE A 256 -7.89 9.00 -15.27
C ILE A 256 -8.49 7.60 -15.10
N LEU A 257 -9.78 7.48 -14.78
CA LEU A 257 -10.44 6.18 -14.62
C LEU A 257 -10.53 5.40 -15.94
N GLN A 258 -10.64 6.10 -17.08
CA GLN A 258 -10.53 5.51 -18.42
C GLN A 258 -9.10 5.02 -18.70
N GLY A 259 -8.09 5.80 -18.32
CA GLY A 259 -6.68 5.40 -18.40
C GLY A 259 -6.34 4.24 -17.46
N LEU A 260 -7.04 4.11 -16.33
CA LEU A 260 -6.94 2.94 -15.44
C LEU A 260 -7.75 1.73 -15.93
N GLY A 261 -8.54 1.91 -16.98
CA GLY A 261 -9.45 0.89 -17.50
C GLY A 261 -10.60 0.53 -16.56
N VAL A 262 -10.88 1.35 -15.54
CA VAL A 262 -12.03 1.20 -14.62
C VAL A 262 -13.33 1.63 -15.28
N LEU A 263 -13.25 2.65 -16.13
CA LEU A 263 -14.34 3.10 -17.00
C LEU A 263 -14.00 2.81 -18.47
N ASP A 264 -15.03 2.49 -19.24
CA ASP A 264 -14.93 2.40 -20.69
C ASP A 264 -14.95 3.81 -21.35
N PRO A 265 -14.75 3.93 -22.68
CA PRO A 265 -14.77 5.23 -23.34
C PRO A 265 -16.11 5.99 -23.23
N ALA A 266 -17.21 5.29 -22.95
CA ALA A 266 -18.52 5.89 -22.70
C ALA A 266 -18.75 6.27 -21.24
N GLY A 267 -17.73 6.09 -20.37
CA GLY A 267 -17.80 6.37 -18.94
C GLY A 267 -18.55 5.31 -18.13
N LYS A 268 -18.80 4.12 -18.69
CA LYS A 268 -19.46 3.03 -17.98
C LYS A 268 -18.44 2.14 -17.25
N PRO A 269 -18.80 1.57 -16.10
CA PRO A 269 -17.94 0.64 -15.37
C PRO A 269 -17.52 -0.57 -16.21
N THR A 270 -16.26 -0.95 -16.09
CA THR A 270 -15.68 -2.18 -16.67
C THR A 270 -15.53 -3.27 -15.62
N GLY A 271 -15.10 -4.47 -16.03
CA GLY A 271 -14.76 -5.56 -15.09
C GLY A 271 -13.66 -5.19 -14.08
N ARG A 272 -12.78 -4.25 -14.40
CA ARG A 272 -11.76 -3.74 -13.43
C ARG A 272 -12.38 -3.03 -12.22
N LEU A 273 -13.61 -2.52 -12.32
CA LEU A 273 -14.30 -1.93 -11.16
C LEU A 273 -14.52 -2.97 -10.06
N GLU A 274 -14.81 -4.22 -10.39
CA GLU A 274 -15.00 -5.29 -9.40
C GLU A 274 -13.68 -5.57 -8.64
N VAL A 275 -12.53 -5.45 -9.30
CA VAL A 275 -11.22 -5.54 -8.66
C VAL A 275 -11.01 -4.36 -7.70
N VAL A 276 -11.36 -3.15 -8.12
CA VAL A 276 -11.29 -1.94 -7.26
C VAL A 276 -12.15 -2.11 -6.01
N LYS A 277 -13.35 -2.68 -6.14
CA LYS A 277 -14.24 -2.99 -5.03
C LYS A 277 -13.64 -4.07 -4.11
N ALA A 278 -13.21 -5.18 -4.67
CA ALA A 278 -12.68 -6.31 -3.92
C ALA A 278 -11.41 -5.95 -3.13
N ALA A 279 -10.49 -5.20 -3.75
CA ALA A 279 -9.25 -4.73 -3.13
C ALA A 279 -9.44 -3.45 -2.30
N ASP A 280 -10.62 -2.83 -2.35
CA ASP A 280 -10.92 -1.56 -1.65
C ASP A 280 -9.88 -0.46 -1.93
N VAL A 281 -9.41 -0.36 -3.18
CA VAL A 281 -8.35 0.59 -3.59
C VAL A 281 -8.85 2.02 -3.80
N ALA A 282 -10.17 2.24 -3.76
CA ALA A 282 -10.80 3.55 -3.82
C ALA A 282 -11.97 3.66 -2.84
N ARG A 283 -12.31 4.89 -2.42
CA ARG A 283 -13.53 5.17 -1.67
C ARG A 283 -14.68 5.34 -2.67
N LEU A 284 -15.56 4.36 -2.76
CA LEU A 284 -16.60 4.31 -3.79
C LEU A 284 -17.85 5.12 -3.45
N THR A 285 -18.04 5.48 -2.17
CA THR A 285 -19.15 6.31 -1.71
C THR A 285 -18.67 7.50 -0.91
N GLN A 286 -19.45 8.58 -0.88
CA GLN A 286 -19.15 9.75 -0.05
C GLN A 286 -19.10 9.33 1.43
N GLU A 287 -20.02 8.51 1.89
CA GLU A 287 -20.06 8.00 3.25
C GLU A 287 -18.76 7.26 3.64
N ALA A 288 -18.27 6.37 2.77
CA ALA A 288 -17.03 5.63 3.01
C ALA A 288 -15.82 6.58 3.09
N PHE A 289 -15.78 7.60 2.24
CA PHE A 289 -14.75 8.63 2.28
C PHE A 289 -14.82 9.44 3.57
N ASP A 290 -15.99 9.94 3.93
CA ASP A 290 -16.18 10.79 5.11
C ASP A 290 -15.85 10.05 6.41
N LYS A 291 -16.21 8.77 6.50
CA LYS A 291 -15.86 7.91 7.63
C LYS A 291 -14.34 7.80 7.84
N GLU A 292 -13.59 7.54 6.78
CA GLU A 292 -12.13 7.44 6.89
C GLU A 292 -11.48 8.82 7.08
N ARG A 293 -12.06 9.87 6.50
CA ARG A 293 -11.63 11.26 6.72
C ARG A 293 -11.83 11.69 8.17
N ALA A 294 -12.95 11.35 8.79
CA ALA A 294 -13.20 11.62 10.20
C ALA A 294 -12.15 10.98 11.11
N LYS A 295 -11.79 9.72 10.88
CA LYS A 295 -10.71 9.03 11.62
C LYS A 295 -9.36 9.75 11.47
N THR A 296 -9.06 10.22 10.26
CA THR A 296 -7.83 10.98 10.01
C THR A 296 -7.84 12.29 10.80
N LEU A 297 -8.95 13.01 10.79
CA LEU A 297 -9.11 14.26 11.53
C LEU A 297 -8.97 14.03 13.04
N ASP A 298 -9.62 13.00 13.59
CA ASP A 298 -9.50 12.64 15.01
C ASP A 298 -8.05 12.35 15.40
N THR A 299 -7.29 11.73 14.51
CA THR A 299 -5.86 11.50 14.72
C THR A 299 -5.08 12.81 14.81
N CYS A 300 -5.30 13.71 13.85
CA CYS A 300 -4.62 15.00 13.80
C CYS A 300 -4.93 15.85 15.03
N THR A 301 -6.17 15.85 15.49
CA THR A 301 -6.65 16.68 16.61
C THR A 301 -6.13 16.24 17.97
N LYS A 302 -5.51 15.08 18.08
CA LYS A 302 -4.78 14.68 19.30
C LYS A 302 -3.57 15.60 19.59
N CYS A 303 -3.04 16.30 18.59
CA CYS A 303 -1.88 17.17 18.70
C CYS A 303 -2.12 18.57 18.11
N HIS A 304 -3.01 18.71 17.12
CA HIS A 304 -3.28 19.96 16.40
C HIS A 304 -4.68 20.50 16.69
N GLY A 305 -4.86 21.81 16.60
CA GLY A 305 -6.19 22.40 16.63
C GLY A 305 -7.06 21.94 15.46
N ALA A 306 -8.35 21.70 15.69
CA ALA A 306 -9.26 21.15 14.69
C ALA A 306 -9.35 22.01 13.42
N GLY A 307 -9.31 23.36 13.55
CA GLY A 307 -9.30 24.27 12.40
C GLY A 307 -8.07 24.09 11.52
N PHE A 308 -6.89 24.00 12.12
CA PHE A 308 -5.63 23.73 11.42
C PHE A 308 -5.68 22.37 10.69
N ALA A 309 -6.08 21.32 11.39
CA ALA A 309 -6.13 19.98 10.81
C ALA A 309 -7.10 19.90 9.62
N LYS A 310 -8.29 20.52 9.73
CA LYS A 310 -9.26 20.58 8.63
C LYS A 310 -8.71 21.32 7.42
N GLU A 311 -8.05 22.47 7.65
CA GLU A 311 -7.48 23.27 6.57
C GLU A 311 -6.35 22.52 5.85
N GLN A 312 -5.44 21.84 6.59
CA GLN A 312 -4.38 21.04 5.98
C GLN A 312 -4.94 19.90 5.12
N LEU A 313 -5.97 19.21 5.58
CA LEU A 313 -6.61 18.15 4.78
C LEU A 313 -7.30 18.70 3.54
N LYS A 314 -7.93 19.89 3.64
CA LYS A 314 -8.54 20.59 2.51
C LYS A 314 -7.51 21.04 1.46
N GLN A 315 -6.36 21.55 1.90
CA GLN A 315 -5.24 21.90 1.01
C GLN A 315 -4.72 20.66 0.27
N GLY A 316 -4.59 19.52 0.97
CA GLY A 316 -4.24 18.25 0.34
C GLY A 316 -5.25 17.81 -0.72
N ASP A 317 -6.55 17.97 -0.46
CA ASP A 317 -7.60 17.67 -1.45
C ASP A 317 -7.53 18.62 -2.67
N GLY A 318 -7.23 19.89 -2.46
CA GLY A 318 -7.01 20.86 -3.53
C GLY A 318 -5.83 20.49 -4.41
N LEU A 319 -4.74 20.04 -3.81
CA LEU A 319 -3.58 19.56 -4.55
C LEU A 319 -3.95 18.36 -5.43
N ILE A 320 -4.73 17.41 -4.94
CA ILE A 320 -5.16 16.25 -5.76
C ILE A 320 -5.92 16.71 -6.99
N ARG A 321 -6.74 17.75 -6.89
CA ARG A 321 -7.43 18.35 -8.04
C ARG A 321 -6.44 18.83 -9.10
N ASP A 322 -5.40 19.54 -8.70
CA ASP A 322 -4.39 20.06 -9.63
C ASP A 322 -3.56 18.92 -10.25
N LEU A 323 -3.21 17.88 -9.48
CA LEU A 323 -2.53 16.70 -9.99
C LEU A 323 -3.39 15.88 -10.95
N ASP A 324 -4.69 15.76 -10.68
CA ASP A 324 -5.63 15.08 -11.57
C ASP A 324 -5.74 15.82 -12.90
N HIS A 325 -5.73 17.16 -12.90
CA HIS A 325 -5.71 17.95 -14.13
C HIS A 325 -4.47 17.68 -14.98
N LEU A 326 -3.27 17.78 -14.39
CA LEU A 326 -2.03 17.51 -15.10
C LEU A 326 -1.99 16.08 -15.68
N MET A 327 -2.44 15.10 -14.88
CA MET A 327 -2.46 13.70 -15.32
C MET A 327 -3.43 13.47 -16.48
N ALA A 328 -4.63 14.05 -16.39
CA ALA A 328 -5.64 13.95 -17.44
C ALA A 328 -5.15 14.58 -18.75
N GLU A 329 -4.44 15.72 -18.70
CA GLU A 329 -3.81 16.33 -19.86
C GLU A 329 -2.79 15.37 -20.51
N GLY A 330 -1.90 14.73 -19.74
CA GLY A 330 -0.94 13.74 -20.24
C GLY A 330 -1.64 12.56 -20.93
N ILE A 331 -2.70 12.03 -20.30
CA ILE A 331 -3.51 10.93 -20.87
C ILE A 331 -4.15 11.36 -22.20
N ARG A 332 -4.75 12.58 -22.28
CA ARG A 332 -5.39 13.09 -23.50
C ARG A 332 -4.39 13.26 -24.65
N VAL A 333 -3.17 13.71 -24.37
CA VAL A 333 -2.11 13.82 -25.38
C VAL A 333 -1.77 12.46 -25.97
N VAL A 334 -1.52 11.44 -25.14
CA VAL A 334 -1.18 10.08 -25.61
C VAL A 334 -2.37 9.41 -26.30
N ALA A 335 -3.59 9.57 -25.77
CA ALA A 335 -4.81 9.08 -26.43
C ALA A 335 -5.00 9.72 -27.84
N GLY A 336 -4.65 11.00 -27.98
CA GLY A 336 -4.67 11.69 -29.27
C GLY A 336 -3.70 11.07 -30.29
N LEU A 337 -2.53 10.58 -29.85
CA LEU A 337 -1.57 9.87 -30.72
C LEU A 337 -2.11 8.53 -31.21
N TYR A 338 -2.90 7.83 -30.40
CA TYR A 338 -3.61 6.64 -30.84
C TYR A 338 -4.72 6.97 -31.83
N GLN A 339 -5.50 8.00 -31.55
CA GLN A 339 -6.65 8.42 -32.36
C GLN A 339 -6.23 8.86 -33.75
N ASP A 340 -5.15 9.64 -33.88
CA ASP A 340 -4.64 10.12 -35.16
C ASP A 340 -3.72 9.10 -35.86
N GLY A 341 -3.52 7.91 -35.26
CA GLY A 341 -2.70 6.83 -35.80
C GLY A 341 -1.20 7.16 -35.82
N THR A 342 -0.75 8.11 -35.03
CA THR A 342 0.68 8.41 -34.86
C THR A 342 1.38 7.34 -34.02
N LEU A 343 0.68 6.79 -33.02
CA LEU A 343 1.10 5.59 -32.30
C LEU A 343 0.14 4.45 -32.58
N ALA A 344 0.69 3.25 -32.75
CA ALA A 344 -0.11 2.02 -32.78
C ALA A 344 -0.53 1.65 -31.38
N LYS A 345 -1.80 1.37 -31.18
CA LYS A 345 -2.28 0.80 -29.92
C LYS A 345 -1.77 -0.64 -29.75
N PRO A 346 -1.54 -1.11 -28.52
CA PRO A 346 -1.28 -2.51 -28.25
C PRO A 346 -2.38 -3.41 -28.86
N ALA A 347 -2.00 -4.50 -29.51
CA ALA A 347 -2.90 -5.34 -30.31
C ALA A 347 -4.12 -5.89 -29.53
N ASN A 348 -3.95 -6.14 -28.23
CA ASN A 348 -4.97 -6.74 -27.37
C ASN A 348 -5.69 -5.74 -26.47
N TYR A 349 -5.54 -4.42 -26.73
CA TYR A 349 -6.12 -3.38 -25.91
C TYR A 349 -7.14 -2.56 -26.71
N ALA A 350 -8.42 -2.73 -26.41
CA ALA A 350 -9.52 -2.11 -27.17
C ALA A 350 -9.75 -0.63 -26.82
N SER A 351 -9.31 -0.16 -25.64
CA SER A 351 -9.54 1.21 -25.20
C SER A 351 -8.80 2.23 -26.10
N PRO A 352 -9.38 3.41 -26.37
CA PRO A 352 -8.67 4.52 -27.03
C PRO A 352 -7.70 5.25 -26.09
N PHE A 353 -7.74 4.97 -24.78
CA PHE A 353 -6.87 5.57 -23.78
C PHE A 353 -5.64 4.68 -23.53
N PRO A 354 -4.47 5.25 -23.20
CA PRO A 354 -3.33 4.44 -22.73
C PRO A 354 -3.69 3.69 -21.46
N ASP A 355 -3.18 2.47 -21.30
CA ASP A 355 -3.37 1.68 -20.07
C ASP A 355 -2.29 2.07 -19.05
N LEU A 356 -2.67 2.86 -18.04
CA LEU A 356 -1.78 3.29 -16.97
C LEU A 356 -1.23 2.13 -16.13
N LEU A 357 -1.86 0.94 -16.22
CA LEU A 357 -1.44 -0.25 -15.46
C LEU A 357 -0.48 -1.15 -16.24
N THR A 358 0.00 -0.74 -17.44
CA THR A 358 1.07 -1.46 -18.15
C THR A 358 2.44 -1.30 -17.50
N PHE A 359 2.60 -0.31 -16.63
CA PHE A 359 3.83 -0.05 -15.89
C PHE A 359 5.07 -0.06 -16.81
N HIS A 360 6.09 -0.86 -16.46
CA HIS A 360 7.34 -0.95 -17.21
C HIS A 360 7.20 -1.56 -18.60
N ASP A 361 6.06 -2.19 -18.90
CA ASP A 361 5.79 -2.82 -20.21
C ASP A 361 5.19 -1.84 -21.24
N ALA A 362 5.08 -0.55 -20.90
CA ALA A 362 4.66 0.48 -21.84
C ALA A 362 5.61 0.51 -23.05
N PRO A 363 5.08 0.42 -24.29
CA PRO A 363 5.91 0.04 -25.46
C PRO A 363 6.74 1.19 -26.06
N THR A 364 6.41 2.43 -25.76
CA THR A 364 7.07 3.60 -26.35
C THR A 364 7.60 4.58 -25.29
N PRO A 365 8.61 5.41 -25.61
CA PRO A 365 9.13 6.40 -24.67
C PRO A 365 8.08 7.37 -24.13
N VAL A 366 7.10 7.77 -24.95
CA VAL A 366 6.05 8.70 -24.51
C VAL A 366 5.07 8.02 -23.53
N GLU A 367 4.76 6.74 -23.72
CA GLU A 367 3.95 5.94 -22.80
C GLU A 367 4.74 5.64 -21.51
N GLN A 368 6.04 5.36 -21.59
CA GLN A 368 6.91 5.23 -20.41
C GLN A 368 6.94 6.52 -19.59
N LYS A 369 7.02 7.68 -20.25
CA LYS A 369 6.96 8.97 -19.56
C LYS A 369 5.62 9.18 -18.87
N LEU A 370 4.50 8.83 -19.51
CA LEU A 370 3.17 8.88 -18.90
C LEU A 370 3.05 7.96 -17.68
N PHE A 371 3.65 6.77 -17.74
CA PHE A 371 3.73 5.85 -16.62
C PHE A 371 4.49 6.46 -15.44
N VAL A 372 5.65 7.06 -15.67
CA VAL A 372 6.45 7.73 -14.63
C VAL A 372 5.65 8.88 -14.01
N MET A 373 5.02 9.72 -14.84
CA MET A 373 4.14 10.79 -14.38
C MET A 373 3.03 10.28 -13.46
N PHE A 374 2.42 9.13 -13.80
CA PHE A 374 1.33 8.54 -13.04
C PHE A 374 1.78 7.92 -11.71
N LEU A 375 2.69 6.94 -11.78
CA LEU A 375 2.99 6.07 -10.65
C LEU A 375 4.09 6.64 -9.74
N GLU A 376 4.98 7.47 -10.28
CA GLU A 376 6.08 8.05 -9.52
C GLU A 376 5.75 9.47 -9.06
N HIS A 377 5.62 10.41 -9.96
CA HIS A 377 5.56 11.82 -9.60
C HIS A 377 4.22 12.23 -9.00
N ARG A 378 3.09 11.74 -9.56
CA ARG A 378 1.77 11.97 -8.98
C ARG A 378 1.64 11.34 -7.60
N MET A 379 2.18 10.12 -7.39
CA MET A 379 2.17 9.46 -6.09
C MET A 379 2.97 10.25 -5.05
N ARG A 380 4.15 10.75 -5.41
CA ARG A 380 4.98 11.59 -4.55
C ARG A 380 4.25 12.86 -4.13
N ALA A 381 3.59 13.53 -5.06
CA ALA A 381 2.90 14.77 -4.75
C ALA A 381 1.75 14.55 -3.75
N PHE A 382 0.81 13.64 -4.03
CA PHE A 382 -0.34 13.47 -3.16
C PHE A 382 0.03 12.83 -1.81
N GLN A 383 0.91 11.84 -1.81
CA GLN A 383 1.35 11.20 -0.56
C GLN A 383 2.15 12.19 0.29
N GLY A 384 3.02 13.00 -0.33
CA GLY A 384 3.77 14.04 0.34
C GLY A 384 2.90 15.06 1.05
N ALA A 385 1.76 15.45 0.44
CA ALA A 385 0.80 16.37 1.05
C ALA A 385 0.23 15.81 2.37
N PHE A 386 -0.17 14.54 2.38
CA PHE A 386 -0.73 13.89 3.57
C PHE A 386 0.33 13.41 4.59
N HIS A 387 1.60 13.44 4.23
CA HIS A 387 2.73 13.24 5.16
C HIS A 387 3.40 14.56 5.59
N ALA A 388 2.77 15.71 5.26
CA ALA A 388 3.23 17.04 5.63
C ALA A 388 4.68 17.34 5.19
N ASN A 389 5.04 16.89 3.97
CA ASN A 389 6.36 17.08 3.40
C ASN A 389 6.30 17.97 2.14
N PRO A 390 6.56 19.29 2.25
CA PRO A 390 6.47 20.23 1.14
C PRO A 390 7.50 19.96 0.03
N ASP A 391 8.66 19.38 0.32
CA ASP A 391 9.67 19.04 -0.68
C ASP A 391 9.17 17.97 -1.64
N TYR A 392 8.57 16.90 -1.12
CA TYR A 392 7.98 15.86 -1.95
C TYR A 392 6.81 16.37 -2.77
N VAL A 393 5.98 17.24 -2.18
CA VAL A 393 4.87 17.87 -2.90
C VAL A 393 5.38 18.70 -4.07
N THR A 394 6.33 19.59 -3.83
CA THR A 394 6.76 20.61 -4.80
C THR A 394 7.81 20.05 -5.76
N TRP A 395 8.94 19.55 -5.24
CA TRP A 395 10.11 19.28 -6.05
C TRP A 395 10.14 17.86 -6.61
N TYR A 396 9.66 16.88 -5.84
CA TYR A 396 9.67 15.47 -6.25
C TYR A 396 8.34 15.00 -6.85
N GLY A 397 7.29 15.83 -6.79
CA GLY A 397 5.96 15.53 -7.30
C GLY A 397 5.47 16.51 -8.34
N TRP A 398 4.89 17.63 -7.93
CA TRP A 398 4.23 18.58 -8.81
C TRP A 398 5.13 19.14 -9.91
N SER A 399 6.35 19.60 -9.58
CA SER A 399 7.31 20.14 -10.56
C SER A 399 7.70 19.10 -11.59
N GLU A 400 7.88 17.85 -11.15
CA GLU A 400 8.19 16.75 -12.05
C GLU A 400 7.03 16.40 -12.98
N MET A 401 5.80 16.44 -12.50
CA MET A 401 4.61 16.25 -13.36
C MET A 401 4.50 17.36 -14.42
N GLN A 402 4.83 18.60 -14.09
CA GLN A 402 4.86 19.70 -15.06
C GLN A 402 5.93 19.44 -16.13
N ARG A 403 7.10 18.96 -15.74
CA ARG A 403 8.15 18.58 -16.68
C ARG A 403 7.70 17.42 -17.56
N ASP A 404 7.14 16.36 -16.97
CA ASP A 404 6.65 15.21 -17.72
C ASP A 404 5.63 15.62 -18.77
N LEU A 405 4.64 16.45 -18.40
CA LEU A 405 3.63 16.93 -19.34
C LEU A 405 4.25 17.72 -20.51
N THR A 406 5.26 18.55 -20.22
CA THR A 406 6.00 19.31 -21.24
C THR A 406 6.74 18.36 -22.18
N GLU A 407 7.41 17.35 -21.65
CA GLU A 407 8.14 16.35 -22.44
C GLU A 407 7.20 15.46 -23.26
N ILE A 408 6.06 15.04 -22.68
CA ILE A 408 5.01 14.29 -23.40
C ILE A 408 4.47 15.09 -24.58
N ARG A 409 4.18 16.38 -24.42
CA ARG A 409 3.71 17.27 -25.50
C ARG A 409 4.76 17.43 -26.59
N ALA A 410 6.03 17.66 -26.21
CA ALA A 410 7.12 17.79 -27.16
C ALA A 410 7.35 16.50 -27.96
N ALA A 411 7.34 15.35 -27.30
CA ALA A 411 7.46 14.04 -27.95
C ALA A 411 6.28 13.77 -28.89
N ALA A 412 5.07 14.11 -28.50
CA ALA A 412 3.88 13.97 -29.34
C ALA A 412 3.98 14.81 -30.63
N ASP A 413 4.45 16.04 -30.53
CA ASP A 413 4.64 16.91 -31.68
C ASP A 413 5.76 16.41 -32.61
N GLU A 414 6.83 15.86 -32.06
CA GLU A 414 7.91 15.24 -32.84
C GLU A 414 7.41 13.99 -33.60
N LEU A 415 6.70 13.10 -32.93
CA LEU A 415 6.11 11.90 -33.56
C LEU A 415 5.16 12.26 -34.71
N ARG A 416 4.32 13.28 -34.53
CA ARG A 416 3.42 13.77 -35.58
C ARG A 416 4.18 14.38 -36.77
N ARG A 417 5.29 15.10 -36.50
CA ARG A 417 6.16 15.61 -37.57
C ARG A 417 6.84 14.48 -38.33
N ALA A 418 7.40 13.49 -37.65
CA ALA A 418 8.02 12.34 -38.26
C ALA A 418 7.03 11.59 -39.17
N LYS A 419 5.83 11.32 -38.69
CA LYS A 419 4.77 10.67 -39.48
C LYS A 419 4.43 11.45 -40.76
N LYS A 420 4.37 12.79 -40.72
CA LYS A 420 4.12 13.62 -41.91
C LYS A 420 5.27 13.51 -42.91
N VAL A 421 6.51 13.51 -42.46
CA VAL A 421 7.70 13.37 -43.33
C VAL A 421 7.69 11.99 -44.00
N ASP A 422 7.44 10.93 -43.27
CA ASP A 422 7.40 9.57 -43.79
C ASP A 422 6.31 9.43 -44.87
N ALA A 423 5.12 9.98 -44.63
CA ALA A 423 4.04 10.00 -45.61
C ALA A 423 4.40 10.78 -46.90
N GLN A 424 5.13 11.88 -46.79
CA GLN A 424 5.62 12.64 -47.93
C GLN A 424 6.70 11.87 -48.73
N LEU A 425 7.59 11.18 -48.04
CA LEU A 425 8.62 10.35 -48.67
C LEU A 425 7.98 9.15 -49.42
N GLU A 426 7.02 8.50 -48.84
CA GLU A 426 6.27 7.43 -49.48
C GLU A 426 5.52 7.91 -50.74
N ALA A 427 4.83 9.05 -50.64
CA ALA A 427 4.14 9.64 -51.80
C ALA A 427 5.12 9.98 -52.92
N ALA A 428 6.29 10.58 -52.60
CA ALA A 428 7.33 10.88 -53.60
C ALA A 428 7.93 9.61 -54.22
N ALA A 429 8.08 8.53 -53.47
CA ALA A 429 8.56 7.25 -54.00
C ALA A 429 7.55 6.58 -54.96
N LYS A 430 6.25 6.70 -54.65
CA LYS A 430 5.15 6.18 -55.52
C LYS A 430 5.00 6.96 -56.82
N SER A 431 5.29 8.28 -56.80
CA SER A 431 5.21 9.13 -58.01
C SER A 431 6.38 8.91 -59.04
N LYS A 432 7.43 8.22 -58.59
CA LYS A 432 8.61 7.89 -59.43
C LYS A 432 8.52 6.49 -60.11
N LYS A 433 7.48 5.71 -59.76
CA LYS A 433 7.15 4.44 -60.40
C LYS A 433 6.01 4.62 -61.37
#